data_c17ec357b5a715967de38fabfb76f1d1
#
_entry.id   c17ec357b5a715967de38fabfb76f1d1
#
_cell.length_a   1.000
_cell.length_b   1.000
_cell.length_c   1.000
_cell.angle_alpha   90.00
_cell.angle_beta   90.00
_cell.angle_gamma   90.00
#
_symmetry.space_group_name_H-M   'P 1'
#
loop_
_entity.id
_entity.type
_entity.pdbx_description
1 polymer ?
#
loop_
_entity_poly.entity_id
_entity_poly.type
_entity_poly.pdbx_seq_one_letter_code
_entity_poly.pdbx_strand_id
1 'polypeptide(L)'
;MRRSWLYEILKIVVVFGVRLFHRKFRVVGYENLKGSTIPTIVVGNHQNALLDPILCCSILNQQLHWLTRSDVFKPGLVTAILKGVNMLPVYREKDNVADLRDRNELIFQECYKRLKQGKWISLFPEGTHKGKKSLNTPLKKGIGRLIIGTFEANPDLQQIRILPLGLEYSDFLEKDGDFMLRIGTPILISKEDYTTANKAIWANELVTEISSHLQAVMTD
;
A
#
# COMPACT_ATOMS: atom_id res chain seq x y z
N MET A 1 -20.40 -5.01 -3.27
CA MET A 1 -19.30 -5.31 -2.31
C MET A 1 -19.60 -4.67 -0.95
N ARG A 2 -19.61 -5.45 0.16
CA ARG A 2 -19.86 -4.86 1.49
C ARG A 2 -18.63 -4.05 1.93
N ARG A 3 -18.78 -2.75 2.09
CA ARG A 3 -17.78 -1.86 2.69
C ARG A 3 -17.78 -2.03 4.19
N SER A 4 -16.61 -1.94 4.84
CA SER A 4 -16.51 -1.88 6.30
C SER A 4 -17.10 -0.55 6.78
N TRP A 5 -18.19 -0.58 7.52
CA TRP A 5 -18.81 0.63 8.08
C TRP A 5 -17.90 1.31 9.13
N LEU A 6 -17.14 0.51 9.88
CA LEU A 6 -16.16 1.03 10.84
C LEU A 6 -15.06 1.82 10.12
N TYR A 7 -14.59 1.33 8.96
CA TYR A 7 -13.63 2.06 8.12
C TYR A 7 -14.18 3.41 7.68
N GLU A 8 -15.44 3.46 7.23
CA GLU A 8 -16.04 4.72 6.75
C GLU A 8 -16.22 5.74 7.88
N ILE A 9 -16.66 5.31 9.07
CA ILE A 9 -16.80 6.20 10.24
C ILE A 9 -15.43 6.74 10.65
N LEU A 10 -14.44 5.86 10.82
CA LEU A 10 -13.10 6.30 11.20
C LEU A 10 -12.46 7.19 10.14
N LYS A 11 -12.73 6.94 8.85
CA LYS A 11 -12.29 7.82 7.76
C LYS A 11 -12.81 9.24 7.93
N ILE A 12 -14.07 9.43 8.28
CA ILE A 12 -14.66 10.77 8.49
C ILE A 12 -13.91 11.51 9.62
N VAL A 13 -13.70 10.82 10.76
CA VAL A 13 -12.96 11.39 11.90
C VAL A 13 -11.54 11.75 11.51
N VAL A 14 -10.87 10.86 10.78
CA VAL A 14 -9.51 11.04 10.30
C VAL A 14 -9.41 12.24 9.33
N VAL A 15 -10.31 12.33 8.35
CA VAL A 15 -10.34 13.46 7.39
C VAL A 15 -10.48 14.79 8.12
N PHE A 16 -11.35 14.83 9.13
CA PHE A 16 -11.52 16.03 9.95
C PHE A 16 -10.23 16.36 10.71
N GLY A 17 -9.63 15.37 11.39
CA GLY A 17 -8.37 15.55 12.13
C GLY A 17 -7.21 16.01 11.24
N VAL A 18 -7.06 15.40 10.06
CA VAL A 18 -6.02 15.77 9.08
C VAL A 18 -6.18 17.24 8.62
N ARG A 19 -7.41 17.68 8.36
CA ARG A 19 -7.69 19.08 7.96
C ARG A 19 -7.42 20.08 9.06
N LEU A 20 -7.56 19.68 10.33
CA LEU A 20 -7.22 20.53 11.48
C LEU A 20 -5.71 20.58 11.75
N PHE A 21 -5.00 19.51 11.38
CA PHE A 21 -3.57 19.36 11.68
C PHE A 21 -2.68 20.00 10.62
N HIS A 22 -3.08 19.96 9.34
CA HIS A 22 -2.29 20.49 8.22
C HIS A 22 -2.85 21.83 7.73
N ARG A 23 -1.98 22.84 7.59
CA ARG A 23 -2.35 24.17 7.08
C ARG A 23 -2.72 24.12 5.60
N LYS A 24 -1.92 23.42 4.79
CA LYS A 24 -2.18 23.22 3.37
C LYS A 24 -2.15 21.73 3.06
N PHE A 25 -3.17 21.31 2.35
CA PHE A 25 -3.34 19.95 1.93
C PHE A 25 -3.55 19.93 0.41
N ARG A 26 -2.54 19.43 -0.31
CA ARG A 26 -2.55 19.41 -1.77
C ARG A 26 -2.57 17.97 -2.27
N VAL A 27 -3.37 17.72 -3.30
CA VAL A 27 -3.40 16.45 -4.02
C VAL A 27 -3.23 16.74 -5.51
N VAL A 28 -2.29 16.06 -6.14
CA VAL A 28 -1.98 16.16 -7.57
C VAL A 28 -2.17 14.77 -8.20
N GLY A 29 -2.60 14.72 -9.47
CA GLY A 29 -2.79 13.46 -10.19
C GLY A 29 -4.10 12.74 -9.87
N TYR A 30 -5.14 13.47 -9.44
CA TYR A 30 -6.45 12.91 -9.11
C TYR A 30 -7.10 12.15 -10.29
N GLU A 31 -6.78 12.53 -11.50
CA GLU A 31 -7.20 11.89 -12.76
C GLU A 31 -6.76 10.43 -12.83
N ASN A 32 -5.63 10.09 -12.21
CA ASN A 32 -5.07 8.73 -12.15
C ASN A 32 -5.90 7.77 -11.28
N LEU A 33 -6.85 8.28 -10.51
CA LEU A 33 -7.80 7.45 -9.74
C LEU A 33 -9.00 6.99 -10.55
N LYS A 34 -9.26 7.64 -11.69
CA LYS A 34 -10.51 7.43 -12.44
C LYS A 34 -10.55 6.06 -13.12
N GLY A 35 -11.75 5.52 -13.16
CA GLY A 35 -12.19 4.57 -14.19
C GLY A 35 -11.61 3.17 -14.18
N SER A 36 -10.99 2.68 -13.11
CA SER A 36 -10.42 1.34 -13.15
C SER A 36 -11.21 0.32 -12.33
N THR A 37 -11.67 -0.72 -12.99
CA THR A 37 -12.16 -1.97 -12.40
C THR A 37 -11.03 -2.98 -12.17
N ILE A 38 -9.81 -2.67 -12.65
CA ILE A 38 -8.64 -3.54 -12.55
C ILE A 38 -8.20 -3.63 -11.08
N PRO A 39 -7.91 -4.85 -10.57
CA PRO A 39 -7.34 -5.04 -9.24
C PRO A 39 -6.12 -4.13 -9.04
N THR A 40 -6.11 -3.38 -7.94
CA THR A 40 -5.12 -2.33 -7.75
C THR A 40 -4.28 -2.58 -6.50
N ILE A 41 -2.97 -2.47 -6.66
CA ILE A 41 -2.01 -2.43 -5.56
C ILE A 41 -1.49 -0.99 -5.47
N VAL A 42 -1.72 -0.36 -4.34
CA VAL A 42 -1.25 0.99 -4.03
C VAL A 42 0.11 0.89 -3.36
N VAL A 43 1.08 1.60 -3.89
CA VAL A 43 2.45 1.65 -3.34
C VAL A 43 2.83 3.09 -3.04
N GLY A 44 3.42 3.33 -1.88
CA GLY A 44 3.84 4.68 -1.48
C GLY A 44 5.24 4.68 -0.85
N ASN A 45 5.88 5.84 -0.80
CA ASN A 45 7.03 6.05 0.06
C ASN A 45 6.59 6.16 1.52
N HIS A 46 7.49 5.84 2.46
CA HIS A 46 7.15 5.73 3.88
C HIS A 46 8.03 6.60 4.76
N GLN A 47 7.53 7.78 5.09
CA GLN A 47 8.22 8.77 5.92
C GLN A 47 7.76 8.70 7.39
N ASN A 48 6.46 8.53 7.62
CA ASN A 48 5.85 8.50 8.94
C ASN A 48 4.97 7.27 9.14
N ALA A 49 5.28 6.49 10.19
CA ALA A 49 4.60 5.21 10.45
C ALA A 49 3.08 5.29 10.55
N LEU A 50 2.55 6.38 11.09
CA LEU A 50 1.13 6.55 11.37
C LEU A 50 0.43 7.48 10.37
N LEU A 51 1.05 8.61 10.05
CA LEU A 51 0.42 9.63 9.21
C LEU A 51 0.26 9.16 7.76
N ASP A 52 1.25 8.47 7.19
CA ASP A 52 1.21 8.06 5.79
C ASP A 52 -0.03 7.23 5.44
N PRO A 53 -0.34 6.11 6.14
CA PRO A 53 -1.55 5.35 5.85
C PRO A 53 -2.83 6.14 6.12
N ILE A 54 -2.83 6.97 7.17
CA ILE A 54 -3.97 7.82 7.52
C ILE A 54 -4.30 8.81 6.39
N LEU A 55 -3.28 9.49 5.87
CA LEU A 55 -3.42 10.46 4.80
C LEU A 55 -3.89 9.80 3.50
N CYS A 56 -3.31 8.66 3.14
CA CYS A 56 -3.77 7.89 1.99
C CYS A 56 -5.25 7.49 2.13
N CYS A 57 -5.68 7.00 3.30
CA CYS A 57 -7.08 6.66 3.58
C CYS A 57 -8.00 7.88 3.50
N SER A 58 -7.53 9.06 3.91
CA SER A 58 -8.33 10.29 3.89
C SER A 58 -8.63 10.79 2.47
N ILE A 59 -7.73 10.53 1.53
CA ILE A 59 -7.79 11.05 0.17
C ILE A 59 -8.46 10.07 -0.79
N LEU A 60 -8.04 8.80 -0.72
CA LEU A 60 -8.52 7.80 -1.66
C LEU A 60 -9.96 7.40 -1.33
N ASN A 61 -10.82 7.41 -2.34
CA ASN A 61 -12.24 7.05 -2.17
C ASN A 61 -12.49 5.54 -2.10
N GLN A 62 -11.44 4.74 -2.21
CA GLN A 62 -11.50 3.29 -2.08
C GLN A 62 -11.08 2.86 -0.67
N GLN A 63 -11.69 1.80 -0.16
CA GLN A 63 -11.23 1.18 1.08
C GLN A 63 -9.92 0.44 0.83
N LEU A 64 -8.85 0.91 1.47
CA LEU A 64 -7.53 0.30 1.37
C LEU A 64 -7.40 -0.86 2.35
N HIS A 65 -6.75 -1.92 1.88
CA HIS A 65 -6.39 -3.08 2.70
C HIS A 65 -4.87 -3.04 2.89
N TRP A 66 -4.45 -2.60 4.09
CA TRP A 66 -3.05 -2.32 4.39
C TRP A 66 -2.28 -3.56 4.81
N LEU A 67 -1.16 -3.82 4.15
CA LEU A 67 -0.14 -4.72 4.67
C LEU A 67 0.68 -3.96 5.73
N THR A 68 0.52 -4.37 6.99
CA THR A 68 1.08 -3.67 8.15
C THR A 68 1.91 -4.62 9.01
N ARG A 69 2.94 -4.11 9.67
CA ARG A 69 3.80 -4.89 10.57
C ARG A 69 2.96 -5.66 11.60
N SER A 70 3.30 -6.94 11.82
CA SER A 70 2.59 -7.80 12.77
C SER A 70 2.67 -7.34 14.22
N ASP A 71 3.76 -6.67 14.62
CA ASP A 71 4.00 -6.22 15.99
C ASP A 71 3.06 -5.11 16.49
N VAL A 72 2.30 -4.46 15.58
CA VAL A 72 1.24 -3.52 15.98
C VAL A 72 -0.07 -4.22 16.36
N PHE A 73 -0.23 -5.50 16.01
CA PHE A 73 -1.40 -6.31 16.31
C PHE A 73 -1.32 -6.91 17.74
N LYS A 74 -1.46 -6.06 18.73
CA LYS A 74 -1.52 -6.52 20.12
C LYS A 74 -2.86 -7.20 20.41
N PRO A 75 -2.89 -8.26 21.24
CA PRO A 75 -4.14 -8.92 21.63
C PRO A 75 -5.21 -7.94 22.14
N GLY A 76 -6.48 -8.26 21.89
CA GLY A 76 -7.62 -7.48 22.37
C GLY A 76 -8.15 -6.44 21.39
N LEU A 77 -8.65 -5.33 21.92
CA LEU A 77 -9.39 -4.30 21.17
C LEU A 77 -8.58 -3.69 20.02
N VAL A 78 -7.28 -3.48 20.19
CA VAL A 78 -6.41 -2.92 19.16
C VAL A 78 -6.44 -3.77 17.91
N THR A 79 -6.24 -5.08 18.03
CA THR A 79 -6.30 -6.00 16.88
C THR A 79 -7.68 -6.04 16.24
N ALA A 80 -8.76 -5.97 17.04
CA ALA A 80 -10.11 -5.93 16.50
C ALA A 80 -10.34 -4.67 15.65
N ILE A 81 -9.88 -3.50 16.11
CA ILE A 81 -9.95 -2.24 15.36
C ILE A 81 -9.12 -2.33 14.08
N LEU A 82 -7.85 -2.76 14.15
CA LEU A 82 -6.96 -2.86 13.00
C LEU A 82 -7.56 -3.77 11.91
N LYS A 83 -8.11 -4.92 12.30
CA LYS A 83 -8.83 -5.82 11.38
C LYS A 83 -10.09 -5.16 10.81
N GLY A 84 -10.83 -4.42 11.64
CA GLY A 84 -12.03 -3.68 11.23
C GLY A 84 -11.75 -2.58 10.20
N VAL A 85 -10.54 -2.01 10.20
CA VAL A 85 -10.07 -1.06 9.19
C VAL A 85 -9.22 -1.71 8.08
N ASN A 86 -9.43 -3.00 7.86
CA ASN A 86 -8.83 -3.77 6.77
C ASN A 86 -7.31 -3.94 6.83
N MET A 87 -6.68 -3.82 7.97
CA MET A 87 -5.24 -4.08 8.12
C MET A 87 -4.94 -5.57 8.18
N LEU A 88 -3.88 -5.98 7.50
CA LEU A 88 -3.37 -7.36 7.41
C LEU A 88 -1.95 -7.42 7.99
N PRO A 89 -1.65 -8.32 8.93
CA PRO A 89 -0.33 -8.41 9.54
C PRO A 89 0.69 -9.04 8.59
N VAL A 90 1.86 -8.43 8.44
CA VAL A 90 3.03 -9.03 7.79
C VAL A 90 4.09 -9.29 8.83
N TYR A 91 4.55 -10.53 8.89
CA TYR A 91 5.57 -10.99 9.82
C TYR A 91 6.96 -10.85 9.22
N ARG A 92 7.93 -10.41 10.02
CA ARG A 92 9.32 -10.20 9.64
C ARG A 92 10.23 -11.13 10.45
N GLU A 93 11.41 -11.42 9.95
CA GLU A 93 12.38 -12.27 10.66
C GLU A 93 12.64 -11.82 12.10
N LYS A 94 12.74 -10.50 12.32
CA LYS A 94 12.92 -9.91 13.65
C LYS A 94 11.74 -10.05 14.61
N ASP A 95 10.57 -10.46 14.10
CA ASP A 95 9.38 -10.66 14.92
C ASP A 95 9.44 -12.00 15.68
N ASN A 96 10.47 -12.85 15.41
CA ASN A 96 10.77 -14.14 16.07
C ASN A 96 9.53 -15.05 16.18
N VAL A 97 8.77 -15.15 15.12
CA VAL A 97 7.53 -15.95 15.08
C VAL A 97 7.83 -17.30 14.47
N ALA A 98 7.39 -18.37 15.13
CA ALA A 98 7.40 -19.69 14.53
C ALA A 98 6.54 -19.69 13.24
N ASP A 99 6.94 -20.50 12.25
CA ASP A 99 6.21 -20.70 10.97
C ASP A 99 5.99 -19.38 10.20
N LEU A 100 7.00 -18.48 10.24
CA LEU A 100 6.94 -17.15 9.61
C LEU A 100 6.54 -17.22 8.14
N ARG A 101 7.03 -18.20 7.39
CA ARG A 101 6.70 -18.38 5.97
C ARG A 101 5.24 -18.73 5.78
N ASP A 102 4.73 -19.67 6.56
CA ASP A 102 3.35 -20.18 6.44
C ASP A 102 2.35 -19.09 6.85
N ARG A 103 2.66 -18.34 7.91
CA ARG A 103 1.84 -17.20 8.32
C ARG A 103 1.77 -16.12 7.24
N ASN A 104 2.90 -15.75 6.66
CA ASN A 104 2.90 -14.78 5.57
C ASN A 104 2.21 -15.32 4.31
N GLU A 105 2.34 -16.64 4.03
CA GLU A 105 1.61 -17.24 2.92
C GLU A 105 0.09 -17.10 3.08
N LEU A 106 -0.45 -17.38 4.27
CA LEU A 106 -1.88 -17.18 4.55
C LEU A 106 -2.32 -15.72 4.32
N ILE A 107 -1.49 -14.75 4.69
CA ILE A 107 -1.78 -13.33 4.44
C ILE A 107 -1.74 -13.01 2.95
N PHE A 108 -0.78 -13.54 2.21
CA PHE A 108 -0.71 -13.35 0.77
C PHE A 108 -1.92 -13.99 0.05
N GLN A 109 -2.33 -15.20 0.44
CA GLN A 109 -3.55 -15.84 -0.07
C GLN A 109 -4.80 -14.95 0.16
N GLU A 110 -4.91 -14.34 1.31
CA GLU A 110 -5.98 -13.38 1.58
C GLU A 110 -5.89 -12.13 0.68
N CYS A 111 -4.68 -11.65 0.39
CA CYS A 111 -4.46 -10.54 -0.56
C CYS A 111 -4.87 -10.92 -1.97
N TYR A 112 -4.50 -12.12 -2.46
CA TYR A 112 -4.86 -12.62 -3.79
C TYR A 112 -6.38 -12.68 -3.96
N LYS A 113 -7.07 -13.21 -2.94
CA LYS A 113 -8.53 -13.26 -2.90
C LYS A 113 -9.16 -11.87 -2.93
N ARG A 114 -8.62 -10.91 -2.17
CA ARG A 114 -9.11 -9.53 -2.13
C ARG A 114 -8.91 -8.82 -3.46
N LEU A 115 -7.76 -8.98 -4.08
CA LEU A 115 -7.48 -8.43 -5.42
C LEU A 115 -8.44 -9.00 -6.45
N LYS A 116 -8.71 -10.31 -6.47
CA LYS A 116 -9.74 -10.92 -7.34
C LYS A 116 -11.11 -10.30 -7.13
N GLN A 117 -11.44 -9.88 -5.92
CA GLN A 117 -12.70 -9.19 -5.60
C GLN A 117 -12.72 -7.70 -5.98
N GLY A 118 -11.68 -7.19 -6.66
CA GLY A 118 -11.54 -5.78 -7.00
C GLY A 118 -11.24 -4.87 -5.82
N LYS A 119 -10.79 -5.42 -4.68
CA LYS A 119 -10.36 -4.63 -3.53
C LYS A 119 -8.93 -4.13 -3.75
N TRP A 120 -8.62 -2.99 -3.13
CA TRP A 120 -7.30 -2.37 -3.26
C TRP A 120 -6.41 -2.79 -2.09
N ILE A 121 -5.26 -3.39 -2.41
CA ILE A 121 -4.21 -3.69 -1.42
C ILE A 121 -3.24 -2.52 -1.38
N SER A 122 -2.80 -2.14 -0.20
CA SER A 122 -1.85 -1.04 -0.02
C SER A 122 -0.67 -1.45 0.84
N LEU A 123 0.52 -1.01 0.43
CA LEU A 123 1.76 -1.29 1.16
C LEU A 123 2.81 -0.20 0.91
N PHE A 124 3.74 -0.11 1.86
CA PHE A 124 4.96 0.67 1.73
C PHE A 124 6.13 -0.30 1.48
N PRO A 125 6.61 -0.42 0.23
CA PRO A 125 7.59 -1.45 -0.14
C PRO A 125 8.99 -1.22 0.43
N GLU A 126 9.23 -0.08 1.08
CA GLU A 126 10.44 0.20 1.84
C GLU A 126 10.60 -0.72 3.07
N GLY A 127 9.49 -1.21 3.62
CA GLY A 127 9.45 -2.11 4.77
C GLY A 127 9.83 -1.46 6.11
N THR A 128 10.21 -0.20 6.10
CA THR A 128 10.50 0.63 7.30
C THR A 128 10.37 2.10 6.95
N HIS A 129 10.00 2.92 7.92
CA HIS A 129 10.05 4.38 7.80
C HIS A 129 11.36 4.90 8.40
N LYS A 130 11.96 5.91 7.81
CA LYS A 130 13.21 6.51 8.27
C LYS A 130 13.12 8.02 8.54
N GLY A 131 11.94 8.62 8.40
CA GLY A 131 11.75 10.06 8.55
C GLY A 131 12.58 10.88 7.53
N LYS A 132 12.87 10.30 6.35
CA LYS A 132 13.64 10.95 5.29
C LYS A 132 12.77 11.17 4.07
N LYS A 133 13.03 12.27 3.35
CA LYS A 133 12.34 12.59 2.10
C LYS A 133 12.76 11.69 0.93
N SER A 134 13.91 11.00 1.02
CA SER A 134 14.38 10.09 -0.01
C SER A 134 13.81 8.69 0.14
N LEU A 135 13.52 8.04 -0.99
CA LEU A 135 13.09 6.64 -1.02
C LEU A 135 14.19 5.72 -0.46
N ASN A 136 13.79 4.81 0.42
CA ASN A 136 14.69 3.82 0.98
C ASN A 136 14.80 2.61 0.05
N THR A 137 15.87 2.57 -0.73
CA THR A 137 16.16 1.49 -1.68
C THR A 137 17.24 0.54 -1.14
N PRO A 138 17.27 -0.73 -1.60
CA PRO A 138 16.34 -1.37 -2.50
C PRO A 138 14.99 -1.69 -1.84
N LEU A 139 13.91 -1.63 -2.64
CA LEU A 139 12.57 -1.99 -2.15
C LEU A 139 12.50 -3.48 -1.80
N LYS A 140 11.60 -3.82 -0.89
CA LYS A 140 11.39 -5.21 -0.48
C LYS A 140 10.70 -6.01 -1.59
N LYS A 141 11.21 -7.22 -1.83
CA LYS A 141 10.72 -8.15 -2.89
C LYS A 141 9.28 -8.66 -2.66
N GLY A 142 8.69 -8.37 -1.51
CA GLY A 142 7.31 -8.78 -1.17
C GLY A 142 6.27 -8.31 -2.18
N ILE A 143 6.46 -7.14 -2.82
CA ILE A 143 5.54 -6.66 -3.84
C ILE A 143 5.58 -7.51 -5.11
N GLY A 144 6.75 -7.90 -5.59
CA GLY A 144 6.88 -8.82 -6.74
C GLY A 144 6.21 -10.18 -6.45
N ARG A 145 6.45 -10.72 -5.25
CA ARG A 145 5.77 -11.95 -4.80
C ARG A 145 4.24 -11.80 -4.76
N LEU A 146 3.74 -10.66 -4.29
CA LEU A 146 2.30 -10.38 -4.25
C LEU A 146 1.69 -10.38 -5.65
N ILE A 147 2.33 -9.76 -6.63
CA ILE A 147 1.85 -9.68 -8.02
C ILE A 147 1.86 -11.07 -8.67
N ILE A 148 3.00 -11.78 -8.60
CA ILE A 148 3.14 -13.13 -9.14
C ILE A 148 2.10 -14.07 -8.54
N GLY A 149 2.02 -14.14 -7.22
CA GLY A 149 1.08 -15.02 -6.54
C GLY A 149 -0.38 -14.66 -6.84
N THR A 150 -0.68 -13.39 -7.10
CA THR A 150 -2.03 -12.97 -7.50
C THR A 150 -2.41 -13.56 -8.87
N PHE A 151 -1.51 -13.53 -9.86
CA PHE A 151 -1.74 -14.15 -11.17
C PHE A 151 -1.84 -15.68 -11.09
N GLU A 152 -0.98 -16.30 -10.27
CA GLU A 152 -0.99 -17.76 -10.08
C GLU A 152 -2.27 -18.25 -9.39
N ALA A 153 -2.71 -17.55 -8.35
CA ALA A 153 -3.92 -17.89 -7.61
C ALA A 153 -5.21 -17.55 -8.37
N ASN A 154 -5.14 -16.69 -9.39
CA ASN A 154 -6.30 -16.23 -10.17
C ASN A 154 -6.02 -16.34 -11.67
N PRO A 155 -6.16 -17.55 -12.27
CA PRO A 155 -5.85 -17.75 -13.69
C PRO A 155 -6.62 -16.86 -14.66
N ASP A 156 -7.82 -16.44 -14.32
CA ASP A 156 -8.67 -15.59 -15.14
C ASP A 156 -8.27 -14.11 -15.12
N LEU A 157 -7.42 -13.73 -14.17
CA LEU A 157 -6.97 -12.35 -14.03
C LEU A 157 -5.91 -12.03 -15.09
N GLN A 158 -6.20 -11.03 -15.93
CA GLN A 158 -5.32 -10.66 -17.04
C GLN A 158 -4.39 -9.50 -16.69
N GLN A 159 -4.81 -8.61 -15.78
CA GLN A 159 -4.05 -7.40 -15.47
C GLN A 159 -4.14 -7.04 -13.99
N ILE A 160 -3.06 -6.45 -13.48
CA ILE A 160 -2.97 -5.80 -12.16
C ILE A 160 -2.50 -4.37 -12.39
N ARG A 161 -3.12 -3.42 -11.70
CA ARG A 161 -2.71 -2.02 -11.71
C ARG A 161 -1.88 -1.71 -10.46
N ILE A 162 -0.72 -1.13 -10.65
CA ILE A 162 0.09 -0.55 -9.57
C ILE A 162 -0.13 0.95 -9.58
N LEU A 163 -0.52 1.52 -8.45
CA LEU A 163 -0.75 2.95 -8.29
C LEU A 163 0.32 3.53 -7.37
N PRO A 164 1.33 4.24 -7.91
CA PRO A 164 2.37 4.86 -7.09
C PRO A 164 1.85 6.14 -6.43
N LEU A 165 2.18 6.33 -5.16
CA LEU A 165 1.87 7.51 -4.36
C LEU A 165 3.15 8.14 -3.81
N GLY A 166 3.34 9.44 -4.06
CA GLY A 166 4.37 10.25 -3.45
C GLY A 166 3.81 11.06 -2.29
N LEU A 167 4.26 10.76 -1.07
CA LEU A 167 3.91 11.52 0.12
C LEU A 167 5.04 12.49 0.45
N GLU A 168 4.71 13.75 0.65
CA GLU A 168 5.66 14.80 1.00
C GLU A 168 5.11 15.68 2.11
N TYR A 169 5.95 15.94 3.09
CA TYR A 169 5.68 16.83 4.22
C TYR A 169 6.69 17.99 4.21
N SER A 170 6.24 19.22 4.48
CA SER A 170 7.18 20.32 4.78
C SER A 170 7.92 20.03 6.08
N ASP A 171 7.16 19.70 7.11
CA ASP A 171 7.61 19.11 8.37
C ASP A 171 6.53 18.15 8.88
N PHE A 172 6.90 16.93 9.26
CA PHE A 172 5.95 15.91 9.75
C PHE A 172 5.82 15.88 11.28
N LEU A 173 6.55 16.73 11.99
CA LEU A 173 6.47 16.89 13.45
C LEU A 173 5.72 18.15 13.86
N GLU A 174 5.66 19.17 12.99
CA GLU A 174 5.00 20.42 13.30
C GLU A 174 3.51 20.41 12.93
N LYS A 175 2.71 20.89 13.87
CA LYS A 175 1.34 21.30 13.60
C LYS A 175 1.38 22.44 12.56
N ASP A 176 0.40 22.48 11.68
CA ASP A 176 0.31 23.44 10.58
C ASP A 176 1.37 23.26 9.47
N GLY A 177 2.06 22.12 9.43
CA GLY A 177 2.89 21.73 8.30
C GLY A 177 2.08 21.56 7.01
N ASP A 178 2.72 21.79 5.86
CA ASP A 178 2.10 21.56 4.55
C ASP A 178 2.27 20.07 4.19
N PHE A 179 1.22 19.49 3.59
CA PHE A 179 1.25 18.13 3.07
C PHE A 179 0.88 18.09 1.59
N MET A 180 1.59 17.29 0.83
CA MET A 180 1.29 17.02 -0.58
C MET A 180 1.24 15.52 -0.84
N LEU A 181 0.17 15.07 -1.50
CA LEU A 181 0.06 13.74 -2.08
C LEU A 181 0.10 13.86 -3.60
N ARG A 182 1.05 13.18 -4.21
CA ARG A 182 1.09 12.99 -5.67
C ARG A 182 0.63 11.59 -6.00
N ILE A 183 -0.36 11.49 -6.87
CA ILE A 183 -0.87 10.22 -7.40
C ILE A 183 -0.25 10.04 -8.78
N GLY A 184 0.72 9.16 -8.87
CA GLY A 184 1.46 8.93 -10.11
C GLY A 184 0.66 8.19 -11.17
N THR A 185 1.20 8.18 -12.38
CA THR A 185 0.64 7.40 -13.49
C THR A 185 0.61 5.92 -13.12
N PRO A 186 -0.54 5.25 -13.25
CA PRO A 186 -0.64 3.83 -12.96
C PRO A 186 0.21 2.99 -13.90
N ILE A 187 0.86 1.97 -13.36
CA ILE A 187 1.57 0.95 -14.13
C ILE A 187 0.59 -0.22 -14.31
N LEU A 188 0.38 -0.65 -15.55
CA LEU A 188 -0.42 -1.82 -15.85
C LEU A 188 0.51 -3.02 -16.08
N ILE A 189 0.35 -4.02 -15.25
CA ILE A 189 1.08 -5.29 -15.35
C ILE A 189 0.16 -6.31 -15.99
N SER A 190 0.51 -6.77 -17.17
CA SER A 190 -0.23 -7.82 -17.88
C SER A 190 0.28 -9.20 -17.50
N LYS A 191 -0.64 -10.17 -17.47
CA LYS A 191 -0.27 -11.56 -17.23
C LYS A 191 0.64 -12.10 -18.34
N GLU A 192 0.50 -11.57 -19.56
CA GLU A 192 1.35 -11.93 -20.71
C GLU A 192 2.81 -11.54 -20.50
N ASP A 193 3.08 -10.45 -19.77
CA ASP A 193 4.42 -10.01 -19.41
C ASP A 193 5.05 -10.96 -18.38
N TYR A 194 4.22 -11.70 -17.66
CA TYR A 194 4.64 -12.70 -16.69
C TYR A 194 5.00 -14.01 -17.39
N THR A 195 6.26 -14.15 -17.72
CA THR A 195 6.77 -15.42 -18.25
C THR A 195 7.18 -16.35 -17.13
N THR A 196 6.75 -17.61 -17.25
CA THR A 196 7.07 -18.67 -16.28
C THR A 196 8.55 -19.03 -16.26
N ALA A 197 9.32 -18.64 -17.27
CA ALA A 197 10.69 -19.07 -17.50
C ALA A 197 11.68 -18.59 -16.42
N ASN A 198 11.46 -17.41 -15.81
CA ASN A 198 12.34 -16.92 -14.73
C ASN A 198 11.65 -15.93 -13.79
N LYS A 199 10.77 -16.47 -12.95
CA LYS A 199 9.99 -15.70 -11.96
C LYS A 199 10.84 -14.75 -11.09
N ALA A 200 12.03 -15.18 -10.72
CA ALA A 200 12.89 -14.40 -9.81
C ALA A 200 13.50 -13.17 -10.51
N ILE A 201 13.89 -13.31 -11.77
CA ILE A 201 14.42 -12.19 -12.56
C ILE A 201 13.29 -11.19 -12.81
N TRP A 202 12.16 -11.65 -13.32
CA TRP A 202 11.00 -10.81 -13.58
C TRP A 202 10.53 -10.05 -12.33
N ALA A 203 10.48 -10.72 -11.17
CA ALA A 203 10.14 -10.08 -9.90
C ALA A 203 11.12 -8.96 -9.52
N ASN A 204 12.41 -9.12 -9.78
CA ASN A 204 13.41 -8.09 -9.50
C ASN A 204 13.29 -6.90 -10.47
N GLU A 205 13.08 -7.14 -11.75
CA GLU A 205 12.86 -6.11 -12.78
C GLU A 205 11.63 -5.27 -12.44
N LEU A 206 10.52 -5.93 -12.10
CA LEU A 206 9.29 -5.27 -11.68
C LEU A 206 9.47 -4.41 -10.42
N VAL A 207 10.20 -4.89 -9.43
CA VAL A 207 10.50 -4.11 -8.22
C VAL A 207 11.37 -2.89 -8.56
N THR A 208 12.28 -3.01 -9.51
CA THR A 208 13.11 -1.90 -9.99
C THR A 208 12.27 -0.87 -10.75
N GLU A 209 11.37 -1.30 -11.61
CA GLU A 209 10.42 -0.45 -12.32
C GLU A 209 9.52 0.32 -11.34
N ILE A 210 8.92 -0.36 -10.37
CA ILE A 210 8.11 0.27 -9.32
C ILE A 210 8.94 1.29 -8.53
N SER A 211 10.21 0.99 -8.24
CA SER A 211 11.10 1.91 -7.54
C SER A 211 11.35 3.19 -8.34
N SER A 212 11.57 3.10 -9.64
CA SER A 212 11.77 4.28 -10.51
C SER A 212 10.52 5.15 -10.60
N HIS A 213 9.33 4.54 -10.72
CA HIS A 213 8.06 5.26 -10.71
C HIS A 213 7.78 5.94 -9.36
N LEU A 214 8.12 5.30 -8.24
CA LEU A 214 8.01 5.93 -6.92
C LEU A 214 8.97 7.12 -6.78
N GLN A 215 10.20 7.00 -7.27
CA GLN A 215 11.15 8.12 -7.26
C GLN A 215 10.64 9.29 -8.09
N ALA A 216 10.14 9.05 -9.30
CA ALA A 216 9.58 10.09 -10.16
C ALA A 216 8.45 10.85 -9.46
N VAL A 217 7.49 10.12 -8.87
CA VAL A 217 6.36 10.73 -8.14
C VAL A 217 6.78 11.55 -6.92
N MET A 218 7.94 11.27 -6.34
CA MET A 218 8.47 12.02 -5.18
C MET A 218 9.21 13.31 -5.57
N THR A 219 9.69 13.41 -6.82
CA THR A 219 10.55 14.51 -7.28
C THR A 219 9.84 15.54 -8.17
N ASP A 220 8.69 15.18 -8.76
CA ASP A 220 7.84 16.05 -9.57
C ASP A 220 6.96 16.97 -8.69
#